data_3a3dcc2e4a12a6c2c17e24b3800a8807
#
_entry.id   3a3dcc2e4a12a6c2c17e24b3800a8807
#
_cell.length_a   1.000
_cell.length_b   1.000
_cell.length_c   1.000
_cell.angle_alpha   90.00
_cell.angle_beta   90.00
_cell.angle_gamma   90.00
#
_symmetry.space_group_name_H-M   'P 1'
#
loop_
_entity.id
_entity.type
_entity.pdbx_description
1 polymer ?
#
loop_
_entity_poly.entity_id
_entity_poly.type
_entity_poly.pdbx_seq_one_letter_code
_entity_poly.pdbx_strand_id
1 'polypeptide(L)'
;MTNVRSHKGSTPHFGQRAWVDPSAVVIGDVQTGDDVSIWPMTVIRGDMHQIRIGDRCSIQDGSVLHITHASDYNPGGYPLTLGDDVTVGHKALLHGCTIGSRVLVGMGCIIMDGAVVEDEVIVAAGCLVPPGKTLESGHLYVGSPCKKARALTDQERGFFKYTAANYVRLKDDYLEAPQSGGD
;
A
#
# COMPACT_ATOMS: atom_id res chain seq x y z
N MET A 1 0.61 24.44 4.75
CA MET A 1 0.92 23.85 3.42
C MET A 1 0.28 22.49 3.36
N THR A 2 -0.46 22.16 2.32
CA THR A 2 -1.04 20.82 2.19
C THR A 2 0.09 19.83 1.82
N ASN A 3 0.11 18.68 2.48
CA ASN A 3 1.07 17.61 2.19
C ASN A 3 0.69 16.79 0.94
N VAL A 4 -0.44 17.10 0.30
CA VAL A 4 -0.83 16.60 -1.02
C VAL A 4 -0.36 17.59 -2.08
N ARG A 5 0.50 17.15 -3.02
CA ARG A 5 1.19 18.03 -3.95
C ARG A 5 1.18 17.49 -5.38
N SER A 6 0.95 18.39 -6.34
CA SER A 6 1.16 18.09 -7.76
C SER A 6 2.65 17.99 -8.09
N HIS A 7 2.98 17.18 -9.10
CA HIS A 7 4.32 17.09 -9.69
C HIS A 7 4.20 16.97 -11.21
N LYS A 8 4.89 17.80 -11.97
CA LYS A 8 4.90 17.81 -13.46
C LYS A 8 3.50 17.69 -14.10
N GLY A 9 2.52 18.40 -13.55
CA GLY A 9 1.14 18.41 -14.07
C GLY A 9 0.25 17.29 -13.56
N SER A 10 0.77 16.27 -12.88
CA SER A 10 -0.01 15.20 -12.25
C SER A 10 -0.34 15.59 -10.82
N THR A 11 -1.61 15.43 -10.43
CA THR A 11 -2.12 15.71 -9.08
C THR A 11 -2.70 14.43 -8.50
N PRO A 12 -2.45 14.12 -7.22
CA PRO A 12 -3.07 12.97 -6.57
C PRO A 12 -4.60 13.03 -6.63
N HIS A 13 -5.22 11.89 -6.94
CA HIS A 13 -6.68 11.73 -7.03
C HIS A 13 -7.14 10.66 -6.06
N PHE A 14 -8.16 10.99 -5.27
CA PHE A 14 -8.67 10.10 -4.24
C PHE A 14 -10.12 9.71 -4.55
N GLY A 15 -10.44 8.44 -4.34
CA GLY A 15 -11.81 7.94 -4.41
C GLY A 15 -12.70 8.51 -3.30
N GLN A 16 -13.96 8.08 -3.31
CA GLN A 16 -14.95 8.54 -2.33
C GLN A 16 -14.55 8.06 -0.93
N ARG A 17 -14.79 8.91 0.08
CA ARG A 17 -14.51 8.63 1.49
C ARG A 17 -13.06 8.20 1.79
N ALA A 18 -12.11 8.48 0.89
CA ALA A 18 -10.70 8.29 1.21
C ALA A 18 -10.28 9.28 2.29
N TRP A 19 -9.44 8.82 3.23
CA TRP A 19 -8.91 9.64 4.31
C TRP A 19 -7.39 9.69 4.24
N VAL A 20 -6.85 10.89 4.34
CA VAL A 20 -5.40 11.14 4.34
C VAL A 20 -5.05 11.91 5.59
N ASP A 21 -4.21 11.32 6.45
CA ASP A 21 -3.73 12.01 7.65
C ASP A 21 -2.99 13.31 7.28
N PRO A 22 -3.19 14.41 8.02
CA PRO A 22 -2.52 15.68 7.76
C PRO A 22 -0.99 15.60 7.77
N SER A 23 -0.38 14.62 8.44
CA SER A 23 1.07 14.38 8.45
C SER A 23 1.57 13.51 7.30
N ALA A 24 0.67 12.82 6.58
CA ALA A 24 1.03 12.01 5.43
C ALA A 24 1.38 12.90 4.23
N VAL A 25 2.26 12.41 3.36
CA VAL A 25 2.71 13.13 2.15
C VAL A 25 2.34 12.35 0.90
N VAL A 26 1.55 12.94 -0.01
CA VAL A 26 1.15 12.30 -1.27
C VAL A 26 1.51 13.21 -2.44
N ILE A 27 2.29 12.71 -3.40
CA ILE A 27 2.87 13.54 -4.48
C ILE A 27 2.68 12.89 -5.85
N GLY A 28 2.26 13.67 -6.84
CA GLY A 28 2.33 13.32 -8.27
C GLY A 28 1.21 12.41 -8.76
N ASP A 29 1.53 11.47 -9.65
CA ASP A 29 0.58 10.58 -10.30
C ASP A 29 0.18 9.42 -9.37
N VAL A 30 -0.69 9.73 -8.42
CA VAL A 30 -1.26 8.79 -7.44
C VAL A 30 -2.77 8.78 -7.60
N GLN A 31 -3.35 7.60 -7.76
CA GLN A 31 -4.81 7.42 -7.75
C GLN A 31 -5.19 6.35 -6.74
N THR A 32 -6.21 6.63 -5.94
CA THR A 32 -6.79 5.67 -5.00
C THR A 32 -8.24 5.37 -5.36
N GLY A 33 -8.69 4.18 -5.04
CA GLY A 33 -10.09 3.81 -5.01
C GLY A 33 -10.82 4.39 -3.80
N ASP A 34 -12.02 3.88 -3.55
CA ASP A 34 -12.90 4.30 -2.49
C ASP A 34 -12.47 3.73 -1.13
N ASP A 35 -12.79 4.43 -0.06
CA ASP A 35 -12.56 4.01 1.33
C ASP A 35 -11.09 3.69 1.69
N VAL A 36 -10.14 4.29 0.98
CA VAL A 36 -8.71 4.16 1.28
C VAL A 36 -8.33 5.01 2.51
N SER A 37 -7.49 4.48 3.37
CA SER A 37 -6.91 5.21 4.51
C SER A 37 -5.38 5.31 4.41
N ILE A 38 -4.86 6.54 4.50
CA ILE A 38 -3.42 6.84 4.47
C ILE A 38 -3.06 7.44 5.84
N TRP A 39 -2.37 6.66 6.65
CA TRP A 39 -2.13 6.92 8.07
C TRP A 39 -0.92 7.84 8.32
N PRO A 40 -0.71 8.29 9.57
CA PRO A 40 0.32 9.27 9.89
C PRO A 40 1.71 8.96 9.33
N MET A 41 2.42 10.01 8.90
CA MET A 41 3.81 9.94 8.43
C MET A 41 4.04 9.02 7.21
N THR A 42 2.99 8.57 6.54
CA THR A 42 3.08 7.79 5.29
C THR A 42 3.53 8.68 4.15
N VAL A 43 4.41 8.18 3.27
CA VAL A 43 4.86 8.87 2.05
C VAL A 43 4.47 8.05 0.83
N ILE A 44 3.65 8.64 -0.07
CA ILE A 44 3.29 8.06 -1.36
C ILE A 44 3.76 9.02 -2.46
N ARG A 45 4.75 8.61 -3.27
CA ARG A 45 5.38 9.50 -4.23
C ARG A 45 5.42 8.90 -5.63
N GLY A 46 4.45 9.32 -6.47
CA GLY A 46 4.32 8.98 -7.89
C GLY A 46 4.87 10.10 -8.78
N ASP A 47 6.15 10.47 -8.63
CA ASP A 47 6.75 11.61 -9.32
C ASP A 47 7.44 11.25 -10.65
N MET A 48 7.78 9.98 -10.84
CA MET A 48 8.45 9.48 -12.05
C MET A 48 7.69 8.33 -12.73
N HIS A 49 6.69 7.76 -12.08
CA HIS A 49 5.77 6.75 -12.60
C HIS A 49 4.48 6.76 -11.78
N GLN A 50 3.46 6.06 -12.24
CA GLN A 50 2.16 5.99 -11.59
C GLN A 50 2.12 5.10 -10.35
N ILE A 51 1.27 5.49 -9.38
CA ILE A 51 0.85 4.65 -8.26
C ILE A 51 -0.66 4.49 -8.32
N ARG A 52 -1.16 3.26 -8.25
CA ARG A 52 -2.59 2.92 -8.26
C ARG A 52 -2.91 2.06 -7.05
N ILE A 53 -3.91 2.46 -6.28
CA ILE A 53 -4.33 1.79 -5.05
C ILE A 53 -5.82 1.50 -5.18
N GLY A 54 -6.22 0.26 -5.03
CA GLY A 54 -7.62 -0.20 -5.09
C GLY A 54 -8.45 0.26 -3.90
N ASP A 55 -9.66 -0.26 -3.81
CA ASP A 55 -10.63 0.11 -2.78
C ASP A 55 -10.29 -0.49 -1.42
N ARG A 56 -10.71 0.19 -0.34
CA ARG A 56 -10.62 -0.28 1.07
C ARG A 56 -9.22 -0.67 1.52
N CYS A 57 -8.19 -0.06 0.89
CA CYS A 57 -6.81 -0.26 1.28
C CYS A 57 -6.44 0.59 2.49
N SER A 58 -5.61 0.03 3.37
CA SER A 58 -5.07 0.75 4.53
C SER A 58 -3.55 0.81 4.43
N ILE A 59 -2.98 2.02 4.32
CA ILE A 59 -1.53 2.25 4.22
C ILE A 59 -1.06 2.85 5.55
N GLN A 60 -0.49 1.99 6.40
CA GLN A 60 -0.24 2.34 7.79
C GLN A 60 1.00 3.18 8.01
N ASP A 61 1.08 3.72 9.21
CA ASP A 61 1.99 4.76 9.66
C ASP A 61 3.45 4.54 9.24
N GLY A 62 4.05 5.61 8.70
CA GLY A 62 5.46 5.61 8.33
C GLY A 62 5.82 4.73 7.13
N SER A 63 4.85 4.18 6.43
CA SER A 63 5.10 3.39 5.21
C SER A 63 5.53 4.28 4.05
N VAL A 64 6.34 3.73 3.13
CA VAL A 64 6.80 4.44 1.95
C VAL A 64 6.41 3.65 0.70
N LEU A 65 5.68 4.31 -0.21
CA LEU A 65 5.28 3.79 -1.51
C LEU A 65 5.95 4.61 -2.60
N HIS A 66 6.76 3.97 -3.43
CA HIS A 66 7.48 4.64 -4.52
C HIS A 66 7.62 3.74 -5.75
N ILE A 67 8.25 4.24 -6.79
CA ILE A 67 8.28 3.66 -8.13
C ILE A 67 9.68 3.75 -8.74
N THR A 68 9.93 3.04 -9.83
CA THR A 68 11.11 3.22 -10.67
C THR A 68 10.70 3.76 -12.03
N HIS A 69 11.39 4.82 -12.49
CA HIS A 69 11.16 5.42 -13.80
C HIS A 69 11.66 4.53 -14.96
N ALA A 70 11.09 4.76 -16.14
CA ALA A 70 11.60 4.17 -17.37
C ALA A 70 12.99 4.73 -17.69
N SER A 71 13.93 3.85 -18.04
CA SER A 71 15.31 4.20 -18.42
C SER A 71 15.88 3.12 -19.33
N ASP A 72 17.10 3.35 -19.85
CA ASP A 72 17.81 2.33 -20.64
C ASP A 72 18.07 1.04 -19.85
N TYR A 73 18.14 1.12 -18.52
CA TYR A 73 18.30 -0.04 -17.63
C TYR A 73 16.98 -0.74 -17.32
N ASN A 74 15.86 -0.02 -17.41
CA ASN A 74 14.50 -0.52 -17.19
C ASN A 74 13.55 0.16 -18.17
N PRO A 75 13.41 -0.32 -19.43
CA PRO A 75 12.71 0.39 -20.49
C PRO A 75 11.24 0.74 -20.18
N GLY A 76 10.56 -0.06 -19.36
CA GLY A 76 9.19 0.22 -18.92
C GLY A 76 9.08 0.92 -17.57
N GLY A 77 10.17 1.00 -16.80
CA GLY A 77 10.10 1.34 -15.38
C GLY A 77 9.31 0.29 -14.58
N TYR A 78 9.07 0.60 -13.31
CA TYR A 78 8.22 -0.22 -12.45
C TYR A 78 7.19 0.67 -11.75
N PRO A 79 5.92 0.66 -12.21
CA PRO A 79 4.82 1.29 -11.49
C PRO A 79 4.53 0.55 -10.18
N LEU A 80 3.78 1.16 -9.30
CA LEU A 80 3.27 0.51 -8.10
C LEU A 80 1.76 0.34 -8.21
N THR A 81 1.27 -0.88 -8.04
CA THR A 81 -0.18 -1.15 -8.02
C THR A 81 -0.56 -2.01 -6.82
N LEU A 82 -1.67 -1.66 -6.18
CA LEU A 82 -2.33 -2.43 -5.14
C LEU A 82 -3.76 -2.72 -5.60
N GLY A 83 -4.19 -3.97 -5.46
CA GLY A 83 -5.60 -4.36 -5.63
C GLY A 83 -6.46 -3.89 -4.45
N ASP A 84 -7.63 -4.48 -4.31
CA ASP A 84 -8.60 -4.13 -3.27
C ASP A 84 -8.32 -4.86 -1.95
N ASP A 85 -8.81 -4.29 -0.84
CA ASP A 85 -8.74 -4.90 0.49
C ASP A 85 -7.30 -5.22 0.94
N VAL A 86 -6.34 -4.38 0.57
CA VAL A 86 -4.93 -4.54 0.96
C VAL A 86 -4.64 -3.79 2.25
N THR A 87 -4.04 -4.50 3.21
CA THR A 87 -3.52 -3.88 4.44
C THR A 87 -1.99 -3.85 4.37
N VAL A 88 -1.43 -2.64 4.30
CA VAL A 88 0.02 -2.38 4.37
C VAL A 88 0.36 -1.98 5.79
N GLY A 89 1.05 -2.86 6.51
CA GLY A 89 1.43 -2.66 7.91
C GLY A 89 2.46 -1.54 8.08
N HIS A 90 2.54 -1.02 9.32
CA HIS A 90 3.40 0.10 9.69
C HIS A 90 4.84 -0.04 9.18
N LYS A 91 5.43 1.06 8.69
CA LYS A 91 6.83 1.15 8.23
C LYS A 91 7.19 0.16 7.11
N ALA A 92 6.22 -0.29 6.32
CA ALA A 92 6.51 -1.08 5.12
C ALA A 92 7.08 -0.20 4.00
N LEU A 93 7.97 -0.76 3.18
CA LEU A 93 8.50 -0.14 1.98
C LEU A 93 8.03 -0.94 0.76
N LEU A 94 7.20 -0.33 -0.07
CA LEU A 94 6.77 -0.89 -1.36
C LEU A 94 7.38 -0.07 -2.48
N HIS A 95 8.16 -0.70 -3.34
CA HIS A 95 8.86 -0.02 -4.42
C HIS A 95 8.66 -0.75 -5.75
N GLY A 96 7.99 -0.08 -6.71
CA GLY A 96 7.84 -0.58 -8.07
C GLY A 96 7.28 -2.00 -8.20
N CYS A 97 6.30 -2.37 -7.38
CA CYS A 97 5.78 -3.74 -7.29
C CYS A 97 4.27 -3.81 -7.57
N THR A 98 3.79 -5.02 -7.80
CA THR A 98 2.36 -5.32 -7.97
C THR A 98 1.88 -6.14 -6.78
N ILE A 99 0.84 -5.65 -6.10
CA ILE A 99 0.18 -6.33 -4.99
C ILE A 99 -1.26 -6.63 -5.44
N GLY A 100 -1.65 -7.88 -5.40
CA GLY A 100 -3.02 -8.31 -5.68
C GLY A 100 -4.02 -7.87 -4.62
N SER A 101 -5.22 -8.40 -4.70
CA SER A 101 -6.31 -8.10 -3.75
C SER A 101 -6.26 -9.02 -2.52
N ARG A 102 -6.80 -8.55 -1.39
CA ARG A 102 -6.85 -9.32 -0.14
C ARG A 102 -5.46 -9.79 0.29
N VAL A 103 -4.53 -8.83 0.38
CA VAL A 103 -3.15 -9.07 0.79
C VAL A 103 -2.88 -8.36 2.12
N LEU A 104 -2.22 -9.06 3.03
CA LEU A 104 -1.65 -8.49 4.23
C LEU A 104 -0.13 -8.38 4.08
N VAL A 105 0.37 -7.16 3.95
CA VAL A 105 1.80 -6.85 4.03
C VAL A 105 2.14 -6.54 5.48
N GLY A 106 2.93 -7.37 6.11
CA GLY A 106 3.33 -7.23 7.51
C GLY A 106 4.17 -5.98 7.78
N MET A 107 4.21 -5.55 9.02
CA MET A 107 4.98 -4.38 9.48
C MET A 107 6.46 -4.50 9.08
N GLY A 108 7.05 -3.41 8.59
CA GLY A 108 8.47 -3.35 8.24
C GLY A 108 8.88 -4.22 7.06
N CYS A 109 7.95 -4.72 6.26
CA CYS A 109 8.27 -5.45 5.02
C CYS A 109 8.93 -4.53 4.00
N ILE A 110 9.80 -5.12 3.16
CA ILE A 110 10.37 -4.47 1.98
C ILE A 110 9.99 -5.31 0.77
N ILE A 111 9.27 -4.71 -0.19
CA ILE A 111 8.88 -5.35 -1.45
C ILE A 111 9.46 -4.52 -2.58
N MET A 112 10.32 -5.16 -3.42
CA MET A 112 11.18 -4.48 -4.38
C MET A 112 10.63 -4.54 -5.81
N ASP A 113 11.30 -3.82 -6.71
CA ASP A 113 10.93 -3.62 -8.11
C ASP A 113 10.57 -4.91 -8.84
N GLY A 114 9.46 -4.87 -9.56
CA GLY A 114 8.98 -5.99 -10.37
C GLY A 114 8.50 -7.20 -9.57
N ALA A 115 8.52 -7.14 -8.24
CA ALA A 115 7.91 -8.19 -7.43
C ALA A 115 6.39 -8.22 -7.62
N VAL A 116 5.82 -9.42 -7.65
CA VAL A 116 4.39 -9.66 -7.78
C VAL A 116 3.92 -10.45 -6.56
N VAL A 117 3.01 -9.88 -5.81
CA VAL A 117 2.29 -10.58 -4.73
C VAL A 117 0.89 -10.84 -5.26
N GLU A 118 0.57 -12.10 -5.49
CA GLU A 118 -0.77 -12.48 -5.97
C GLU A 118 -1.85 -12.28 -4.90
N ASP A 119 -3.11 -12.53 -5.27
CA ASP A 119 -4.24 -12.40 -4.36
C ASP A 119 -4.12 -13.34 -3.15
N GLU A 120 -4.71 -12.93 -2.03
CA GLU A 120 -4.80 -13.76 -0.81
C GLU A 120 -3.43 -14.24 -0.30
N VAL A 121 -2.48 -13.32 -0.18
CA VAL A 121 -1.15 -13.60 0.38
C VAL A 121 -0.96 -12.87 1.70
N ILE A 122 -0.34 -13.54 2.66
CA ILE A 122 0.21 -12.91 3.86
C ILE A 122 1.74 -12.87 3.74
N VAL A 123 2.30 -11.66 3.74
CA VAL A 123 3.74 -11.41 3.88
C VAL A 123 4.00 -11.07 5.35
N ALA A 124 4.67 -11.94 6.08
CA ALA A 124 4.91 -11.75 7.52
C ALA A 124 5.78 -10.51 7.80
N ALA A 125 5.68 -9.97 9.00
CA ALA A 125 6.45 -8.78 9.39
C ALA A 125 7.97 -8.96 9.18
N GLY A 126 8.64 -7.87 8.74
CA GLY A 126 10.08 -7.85 8.48
C GLY A 126 10.55 -8.65 7.26
N CYS A 127 9.66 -9.11 6.42
CA CYS A 127 10.04 -9.85 5.21
C CYS A 127 10.69 -8.95 4.17
N LEU A 128 11.67 -9.50 3.46
CA LEU A 128 12.25 -8.92 2.25
C LEU A 128 11.81 -9.73 1.03
N VAL A 129 11.04 -9.12 0.14
CA VAL A 129 10.66 -9.68 -1.18
C VAL A 129 11.62 -9.12 -2.23
N PRO A 130 12.55 -9.94 -2.76
CA PRO A 130 13.54 -9.50 -3.75
C PRO A 130 12.89 -9.04 -5.06
N PRO A 131 13.65 -8.27 -5.91
CA PRO A 131 13.17 -7.84 -7.21
C PRO A 131 12.70 -9.01 -8.09
N GLY A 132 11.60 -8.80 -8.82
CA GLY A 132 11.04 -9.77 -9.77
C GLY A 132 10.49 -11.05 -9.15
N LYS A 133 10.42 -11.16 -7.82
CA LYS A 133 9.91 -12.33 -7.11
C LYS A 133 8.39 -12.38 -7.18
N THR A 134 7.83 -13.54 -7.57
CA THR A 134 6.39 -13.81 -7.44
C THR A 134 6.10 -14.56 -6.14
N LEU A 135 5.11 -14.07 -5.40
CA LEU A 135 4.51 -14.73 -4.25
C LEU A 135 3.14 -15.27 -4.64
N GLU A 136 3.02 -16.59 -4.70
CA GLU A 136 1.83 -17.30 -5.17
C GLU A 136 0.66 -17.16 -4.19
N SER A 137 -0.54 -17.05 -4.74
CA SER A 137 -1.82 -16.92 -4.02
C SER A 137 -2.03 -18.01 -2.96
N GLY A 138 -2.72 -17.65 -1.91
CA GLY A 138 -3.16 -18.56 -0.86
C GLY A 138 -2.07 -19.01 0.10
N HIS A 139 -0.95 -18.30 0.21
CA HIS A 139 0.18 -18.72 1.04
C HIS A 139 0.68 -17.62 2.01
N LEU A 140 1.27 -18.10 3.10
CA LEU A 140 2.08 -17.29 4.03
C LEU A 140 3.55 -17.32 3.58
N TYR A 141 4.16 -16.15 3.53
CA TYR A 141 5.60 -15.96 3.26
C TYR A 141 6.29 -15.34 4.47
N VAL A 142 7.51 -15.82 4.79
CA VAL A 142 8.29 -15.40 5.96
C VAL A 142 9.76 -15.22 5.61
N GLY A 143 10.47 -14.38 6.35
CA GLY A 143 11.93 -14.27 6.33
C GLY A 143 12.51 -13.21 5.40
N SER A 144 13.83 -13.06 5.46
CA SER A 144 14.62 -12.11 4.66
C SER A 144 15.86 -12.82 4.11
N PRO A 145 15.90 -13.18 2.80
CA PRO A 145 14.82 -13.03 1.81
C PRO A 145 13.62 -13.94 2.09
N CYS A 146 12.44 -13.53 1.63
CA CYS A 146 11.20 -14.25 1.92
C CYS A 146 11.14 -15.63 1.26
N LYS A 147 10.53 -16.57 1.97
CA LYS A 147 10.28 -17.93 1.50
C LYS A 147 8.82 -18.30 1.78
N LYS A 148 8.25 -19.14 0.90
CA LYS A 148 6.94 -19.73 1.12
C LYS A 148 7.02 -20.64 2.36
N ALA A 149 6.17 -20.38 3.35
CA ALA A 149 6.12 -21.14 4.60
C ALA A 149 5.07 -22.24 4.54
N ARG A 150 3.82 -21.89 4.21
CA ARG A 150 2.69 -22.82 4.15
C ARG A 150 1.49 -22.18 3.46
N ALA A 151 0.49 -23.00 3.15
CA ALA A 151 -0.83 -22.51 2.75
C ALA A 151 -1.50 -21.73 3.89
N LEU A 152 -2.36 -20.79 3.55
CA LEU A 152 -3.21 -20.08 4.51
C LEU A 152 -4.29 -21.00 5.07
N THR A 153 -4.62 -20.78 6.34
CA THR A 153 -5.79 -21.38 6.97
C THR A 153 -7.07 -20.63 6.58
N ASP A 154 -8.24 -21.23 6.76
CA ASP A 154 -9.53 -20.58 6.51
C ASP A 154 -9.71 -19.34 7.41
N GLN A 155 -9.21 -19.39 8.64
CA GLN A 155 -9.23 -18.23 9.55
C GLN A 155 -8.40 -17.07 8.99
N GLU A 156 -7.22 -17.32 8.45
CA GLU A 156 -6.38 -16.29 7.83
C GLU A 156 -7.01 -15.72 6.56
N ARG A 157 -7.69 -16.54 5.76
CA ARG A 157 -8.47 -16.06 4.61
C ARG A 157 -9.61 -15.15 5.03
N GLY A 158 -10.33 -15.51 6.09
CA GLY A 158 -11.39 -14.67 6.66
C GLY A 158 -10.88 -13.35 7.23
N PHE A 159 -9.62 -13.32 7.68
CA PHE A 159 -9.01 -12.13 8.29
C PHE A 159 -8.82 -10.97 7.31
N PHE A 160 -8.60 -11.22 6.02
CA PHE A 160 -8.45 -10.14 5.04
C PHE A 160 -9.69 -9.23 4.98
N LYS A 161 -10.86 -9.84 4.87
CA LYS A 161 -12.13 -9.07 4.84
C LYS A 161 -12.39 -8.36 6.17
N TYR A 162 -12.10 -9.01 7.28
CA TYR A 162 -12.26 -8.43 8.60
C TYR A 162 -11.37 -7.20 8.78
N THR A 163 -10.07 -7.31 8.46
CA THR A 163 -9.12 -6.20 8.66
C THR A 163 -9.42 -5.02 7.74
N ALA A 164 -9.76 -5.24 6.47
CA ALA A 164 -10.15 -4.18 5.55
C ALA A 164 -11.39 -3.42 6.08
N ALA A 165 -12.45 -4.14 6.45
CA ALA A 165 -13.66 -3.53 7.02
C ALA A 165 -13.38 -2.81 8.35
N ASN A 166 -12.44 -3.30 9.16
CA ASN A 166 -12.06 -2.66 10.42
C ASN A 166 -11.38 -1.30 10.18
N TYR A 167 -10.45 -1.22 9.21
CA TYR A 167 -9.79 0.04 8.88
C TYR A 167 -10.71 1.02 8.16
N VAL A 168 -11.69 0.56 7.40
CA VAL A 168 -12.75 1.43 6.87
C VAL A 168 -13.53 2.08 8.01
N ARG A 169 -13.99 1.31 9.00
CA ARG A 169 -14.69 1.89 10.18
C ARG A 169 -13.79 2.86 10.95
N LEU A 170 -12.55 2.47 11.21
CA LEU A 170 -11.63 3.31 11.96
C LEU A 170 -11.38 4.66 11.25
N LYS A 171 -11.17 4.66 9.93
CA LYS A 171 -11.01 5.93 9.19
C LYS A 171 -12.29 6.77 9.19
N ASP A 172 -13.45 6.13 9.20
CA ASP A 172 -14.72 6.84 9.28
C ASP A 172 -14.84 7.62 10.61
N ASP A 173 -14.37 7.03 11.71
CA ASP A 173 -14.28 7.75 12.99
C ASP A 173 -13.40 9.01 12.87
N TYR A 174 -12.28 8.94 12.11
CA TYR A 174 -11.40 10.10 11.86
C TYR A 174 -12.04 11.14 10.92
N LEU A 175 -12.82 10.69 9.92
CA LEU A 175 -13.55 11.60 9.03
C LEU A 175 -14.69 12.35 9.75
N GLU A 176 -15.32 11.71 10.73
CA GLU A 176 -16.44 12.25 11.50
C GLU A 176 -15.99 13.03 12.75
N ALA A 177 -14.75 12.82 13.19
CA ALA A 177 -14.20 13.53 14.33
C ALA A 177 -14.17 15.05 14.06
N PRO A 178 -14.62 15.90 15.02
CA PRO A 178 -14.46 17.33 14.88
C PRO A 178 -12.99 17.66 14.65
N GLN A 179 -12.69 18.34 13.55
CA GLN A 179 -11.35 18.90 13.35
C GLN A 179 -11.13 19.90 14.48
N SER A 180 -10.42 19.51 15.55
CA SER A 180 -10.02 20.44 16.60
C SER A 180 -9.15 21.52 15.95
N GLY A 181 -9.76 22.66 15.67
CA GLY A 181 -9.04 23.83 15.24
C GLY A 181 -8.01 24.15 16.33
N GLY A 182 -6.73 24.10 15.96
CA GLY A 182 -5.71 24.67 16.81
C GLY A 182 -5.95 26.19 16.85
N ASP A 183 -6.29 26.70 18.03
CA ASP A 183 -6.21 28.09 18.38
C ASP A 183 -4.73 28.55 18.38
#